data_1c82cfd87cb980272be5b38b31a09b6d
#
_entry.id   1c82cfd87cb980272be5b38b31a09b6d
#
_cell.length_a   1.000
_cell.length_b   1.000
_cell.length_c   1.000
_cell.angle_alpha   90.00
_cell.angle_beta   90.00
_cell.angle_gamma   90.00
#
_symmetry.space_group_name_H-M   'P 1'
#
loop_
_entity.id
_entity.type
_entity.pdbx_description
1 polymer ?
#
loop_
_entity_poly.entity_id
_entity_poly.type
_entity_poly.pdbx_seq_one_letter_code
_entity_poly.pdbx_strand_id
1 'polypeptide(L)'
;MYVALTRPKEKLIIVGRQKDANKKITEKQKALEVYPSDDSKINAYLLQKYKTYLDWLELIYEKEGVAKTEKIFRVNVHNKKELLENLKKEEKIEEDIYQKIIENAKKSDKEEKQKILEYLNWKYPHEEIEGVPTKTSVTKIKEMVNAEQVEEQTKNVKFAVEETKEVRAITQKPKFVNNNENAKISNAQKGTLMHLCVQKMNEKEEYTAEKIQELIDGLKKKGIISEAEAENINISKLQGYTKSDLWQELKNAREIHKEKAFYINVKASRMYDISKENDENILVQGIIDLYYIDKDGKLVLVDYKTDYVEAGKESELVEKYKEQLYLYRDALEMALNRKVDRMWIYSLYLNESIVIEK
;
A
#
# COMPACT_ATOMS: atom_id res chain seq x y z
N MET A 1 11.07 -13.53 8.05
CA MET A 1 11.07 -14.41 9.25
C MET A 1 11.61 -13.71 10.49
N TYR A 2 12.82 -13.19 10.54
CA TYR A 2 13.40 -12.52 11.72
C TYR A 2 12.47 -11.49 12.36
N VAL A 3 11.95 -10.54 11.58
CA VAL A 3 11.03 -9.48 12.08
C VAL A 3 9.75 -10.05 12.67
N ALA A 4 9.19 -11.12 12.10
CA ALA A 4 7.99 -11.77 12.63
C ALA A 4 8.25 -12.51 13.94
N LEU A 5 9.43 -13.11 14.09
CA LEU A 5 9.82 -13.85 15.30
C LEU A 5 10.22 -12.92 16.46
N THR A 6 10.68 -11.69 16.18
CA THR A 6 11.21 -10.77 17.19
C THR A 6 10.23 -9.68 17.64
N ARG A 7 9.06 -9.54 17.01
CA ARG A 7 8.06 -8.52 17.37
C ARG A 7 7.07 -8.90 18.47
N PRO A 8 6.69 -10.17 18.66
CA PRO A 8 5.75 -10.54 19.74
C PRO A 8 6.30 -10.17 21.11
N LYS A 9 5.47 -9.56 21.95
CA LYS A 9 5.84 -9.14 23.29
C LYS A 9 5.58 -10.22 24.36
N GLU A 10 4.49 -10.99 24.17
CA GLU A 10 4.03 -11.97 25.18
C GLU A 10 4.01 -13.40 24.64
N LYS A 11 3.44 -13.60 23.44
CA LYS A 11 3.26 -14.95 22.89
C LYS A 11 3.37 -14.94 21.37
N LEU A 12 4.06 -15.92 20.82
CA LEU A 12 4.14 -16.18 19.38
C LEU A 12 3.50 -17.54 19.09
N ILE A 13 2.51 -17.55 18.19
CA ILE A 13 1.89 -18.79 17.70
C ILE A 13 2.23 -18.93 16.23
N ILE A 14 2.88 -20.03 15.87
CA ILE A 14 3.24 -20.36 14.50
C ILE A 14 2.38 -21.54 14.05
N VAL A 15 1.63 -21.36 12.97
CA VAL A 15 0.78 -22.40 12.38
C VAL A 15 1.39 -22.84 11.06
N GLY A 16 1.55 -24.15 10.90
CA GLY A 16 2.03 -24.76 9.68
C GLY A 16 1.15 -25.92 9.23
N ARG A 17 1.12 -26.20 7.94
CA ARG A 17 0.43 -27.37 7.36
C ARG A 17 1.42 -28.20 6.56
N GLN A 18 1.42 -29.48 6.82
CA GLN A 18 2.33 -30.42 6.16
C GLN A 18 1.60 -31.73 5.84
N LYS A 19 1.87 -32.31 4.67
CA LYS A 19 1.40 -33.64 4.31
C LYS A 19 2.40 -34.66 4.91
N ASP A 20 1.88 -35.72 5.54
CA ASP A 20 2.67 -36.80 6.13
C ASP A 20 3.75 -36.29 7.13
N ALA A 21 3.33 -35.44 8.09
CA ALA A 21 4.23 -34.76 9.03
C ALA A 21 5.22 -35.71 9.72
N ASN A 22 4.76 -36.84 10.27
CA ASN A 22 5.62 -37.79 10.94
C ASN A 22 6.72 -38.36 10.03
N LYS A 23 6.40 -38.66 8.77
CA LYS A 23 7.40 -39.15 7.82
C LYS A 23 8.47 -38.09 7.55
N LYS A 24 8.05 -36.84 7.34
CA LYS A 24 8.97 -35.72 7.07
C LYS A 24 9.84 -35.37 8.26
N ILE A 25 9.31 -35.47 9.48
CA ILE A 25 10.10 -35.31 10.70
C ILE A 25 11.18 -36.38 10.75
N THR A 26 10.82 -37.65 10.54
CA THR A 26 11.80 -38.75 10.52
C THR A 26 12.86 -38.56 9.43
N GLU A 27 12.48 -38.08 8.26
CA GLU A 27 13.42 -37.76 7.18
C GLU A 27 14.42 -36.66 7.59
N LYS A 28 13.96 -35.62 8.32
CA LYS A 28 14.82 -34.54 8.83
C LYS A 28 15.76 -35.03 9.94
N GLN A 29 15.28 -35.87 10.84
CA GLN A 29 16.14 -36.51 11.86
C GLN A 29 17.30 -37.27 11.20
N LYS A 30 17.00 -38.14 10.24
CA LYS A 30 18.03 -38.89 9.50
C LYS A 30 18.96 -37.95 8.74
N ALA A 31 18.43 -36.86 8.17
CA ALA A 31 19.25 -35.88 7.45
C ALA A 31 20.22 -35.13 8.40
N LEU A 32 19.82 -34.83 9.62
CA LEU A 32 20.69 -34.23 10.63
C LEU A 32 21.82 -35.17 11.06
N GLU A 33 21.55 -36.48 11.17
CA GLU A 33 22.58 -37.51 11.45
C GLU A 33 23.60 -37.62 10.33
N VAL A 34 23.16 -37.59 9.06
CA VAL A 34 24.04 -37.71 7.87
C VAL A 34 24.88 -36.44 7.62
N TYR A 35 24.32 -35.28 7.95
CA TYR A 35 25.00 -33.96 7.74
C TYR A 35 25.16 -33.26 9.10
N PRO A 36 26.08 -33.74 9.95
CA PRO A 36 26.34 -33.12 11.22
C PRO A 36 26.89 -31.70 11.04
N SER A 37 26.68 -30.87 12.03
CA SER A 37 27.18 -29.50 12.09
C SER A 37 27.51 -29.13 13.53
N ASP A 38 28.28 -28.05 13.71
CA ASP A 38 28.60 -27.54 15.04
C ASP A 38 27.36 -27.30 15.89
N ASP A 39 27.49 -27.38 17.22
CA ASP A 39 26.37 -27.35 18.18
C ASP A 39 25.39 -26.22 18.04
N SER A 40 25.78 -25.08 17.48
CA SER A 40 24.94 -23.88 17.36
C SER A 40 24.39 -23.61 15.95
N LYS A 41 24.73 -24.43 14.95
CA LYS A 41 24.37 -24.13 13.54
C LYS A 41 23.77 -25.35 12.85
N ILE A 42 22.87 -25.10 11.89
CA ILE A 42 22.37 -26.13 10.97
C ILE A 42 23.29 -26.14 9.72
N ASN A 43 23.60 -27.33 9.23
CA ASN A 43 24.40 -27.49 8.02
C ASN A 43 23.78 -26.71 6.83
N ALA A 44 24.60 -25.92 6.14
CA ALA A 44 24.13 -25.08 5.02
C ALA A 44 23.45 -25.89 3.91
N TYR A 45 23.90 -27.11 3.65
CA TYR A 45 23.25 -28.01 2.69
C TYR A 45 21.81 -28.32 3.07
N LEU A 46 21.51 -28.56 4.36
CA LEU A 46 20.16 -28.82 4.83
C LEU A 46 19.26 -27.58 4.66
N LEU A 47 19.80 -26.37 4.90
CA LEU A 47 19.05 -25.12 4.68
C LEU A 47 18.73 -24.87 3.20
N GLN A 48 19.58 -25.33 2.29
CA GLN A 48 19.31 -25.27 0.85
C GLN A 48 18.33 -26.35 0.39
N LYS A 49 18.41 -27.55 0.96
CA LYS A 49 17.53 -28.68 0.65
C LYS A 49 16.11 -28.43 1.10
N TYR A 50 15.92 -27.91 2.29
CA TYR A 50 14.63 -27.63 2.90
C TYR A 50 14.31 -26.14 2.78
N LYS A 51 13.33 -25.79 1.92
CA LYS A 51 13.11 -24.41 1.44
C LYS A 51 12.04 -23.62 2.18
N THR A 52 11.25 -24.27 3.07
CA THR A 52 10.18 -23.58 3.78
C THR A 52 10.59 -23.17 5.19
N TYR A 53 9.98 -22.10 5.70
CA TYR A 53 10.21 -21.67 7.08
C TYR A 53 9.81 -22.73 8.11
N LEU A 54 8.76 -23.51 7.82
CA LEU A 54 8.35 -24.63 8.67
C LEU A 54 9.44 -25.71 8.72
N ASP A 55 10.01 -26.05 7.57
CA ASP A 55 11.11 -27.01 7.51
C ASP A 55 12.31 -26.58 8.36
N TRP A 56 12.66 -25.29 8.32
CA TRP A 56 13.77 -24.77 9.13
C TRP A 56 13.49 -24.80 10.63
N LEU A 57 12.25 -24.46 11.03
CA LEU A 57 11.86 -24.57 12.44
C LEU A 57 11.87 -26.02 12.93
N GLU A 58 11.40 -26.95 12.11
CA GLU A 58 11.45 -28.38 12.41
C GLU A 58 12.90 -28.90 12.49
N LEU A 59 13.80 -28.47 11.62
CA LEU A 59 15.22 -28.81 11.71
C LEU A 59 15.85 -28.29 13.01
N ILE A 60 15.51 -27.10 13.46
CA ILE A 60 15.99 -26.54 14.73
C ILE A 60 15.43 -27.37 15.91
N TYR A 61 14.13 -27.67 15.86
CA TYR A 61 13.46 -28.44 16.88
C TYR A 61 14.09 -29.85 17.05
N GLU A 62 14.30 -30.55 15.95
CA GLU A 62 14.86 -31.89 15.94
C GLU A 62 16.36 -31.90 16.35
N LYS A 63 17.12 -30.88 15.95
CA LYS A 63 18.55 -30.79 16.31
C LYS A 63 18.77 -30.51 17.77
N GLU A 64 18.04 -29.60 18.38
CA GLU A 64 18.21 -29.20 19.77
C GLU A 64 17.67 -30.28 20.77
N GLY A 65 16.81 -31.17 20.28
CA GLY A 65 16.16 -32.21 21.07
C GLY A 65 14.98 -31.65 21.89
N VAL A 66 14.03 -32.54 22.19
CA VAL A 66 12.76 -32.18 22.84
C VAL A 66 12.97 -31.52 24.21
N ALA A 67 13.86 -32.04 25.03
CA ALA A 67 14.08 -31.53 26.37
C ALA A 67 14.64 -30.11 26.45
N LYS A 68 15.41 -29.68 25.45
CA LYS A 68 16.00 -28.33 25.37
C LYS A 68 15.08 -27.35 24.73
N THR A 69 14.33 -27.79 23.72
CA THR A 69 13.41 -26.93 22.95
C THR A 69 12.08 -26.68 23.64
N GLU A 70 11.58 -27.57 24.50
CA GLU A 70 10.35 -27.37 25.30
C GLU A 70 10.40 -26.11 26.18
N LYS A 71 11.61 -25.64 26.54
CA LYS A 71 11.79 -24.38 27.25
C LYS A 71 11.62 -23.14 26.37
N ILE A 72 11.77 -23.31 25.06
CA ILE A 72 11.74 -22.21 24.07
C ILE A 72 10.39 -22.19 23.37
N PHE A 73 9.91 -23.33 22.87
CA PHE A 73 8.61 -23.43 22.18
C PHE A 73 8.02 -24.84 22.30
N ARG A 74 6.69 -24.89 22.32
CA ARG A 74 5.91 -26.12 22.34
C ARG A 74 5.43 -26.43 20.92
N VAL A 75 5.59 -27.66 20.46
CA VAL A 75 5.06 -28.17 19.21
C VAL A 75 3.84 -29.05 19.47
N ASN A 76 2.70 -28.67 18.87
CA ASN A 76 1.49 -29.48 18.89
C ASN A 76 1.19 -29.94 17.47
N VAL A 77 1.09 -31.24 17.25
CA VAL A 77 0.75 -31.82 15.94
C VAL A 77 -0.69 -32.31 16.00
N HIS A 78 -1.53 -31.76 15.14
CA HIS A 78 -2.94 -32.16 15.05
C HIS A 78 -3.24 -32.84 13.73
N ASN A 79 -4.00 -33.91 13.77
CA ASN A 79 -4.52 -34.55 12.59
C ASN A 79 -5.76 -33.78 12.08
N LYS A 80 -5.91 -33.65 10.76
CA LYS A 80 -7.08 -33.01 10.14
C LYS A 80 -8.41 -33.61 10.63
N LYS A 81 -8.48 -34.93 10.79
CA LYS A 81 -9.69 -35.61 11.22
C LYS A 81 -10.06 -35.23 12.67
N GLU A 82 -9.07 -35.20 13.55
CA GLU A 82 -9.21 -34.78 14.94
C GLU A 82 -9.65 -33.32 15.08
N LEU A 83 -9.06 -32.42 14.28
CA LEU A 83 -9.47 -31.02 14.26
C LEU A 83 -10.92 -30.85 13.80
N LEU A 84 -11.36 -31.61 12.78
CA LEU A 84 -12.74 -31.57 12.30
C LEU A 84 -13.72 -32.15 13.35
N GLU A 85 -13.33 -33.18 14.08
CA GLU A 85 -14.15 -33.74 15.17
C GLU A 85 -14.28 -32.77 16.33
N ASN A 86 -13.19 -32.06 16.69
CA ASN A 86 -13.21 -31.05 17.73
C ASN A 86 -14.09 -29.84 17.35
N LEU A 87 -13.98 -29.34 16.11
CA LEU A 87 -14.84 -28.26 15.61
C LEU A 87 -16.34 -28.67 15.68
N LYS A 88 -16.68 -29.88 15.28
CA LYS A 88 -18.07 -30.37 15.40
C LYS A 88 -18.56 -30.48 16.84
N LYS A 89 -17.66 -30.77 17.78
CA LYS A 89 -18.01 -30.79 19.22
C LYS A 89 -18.22 -29.35 19.72
N GLU A 90 -17.40 -28.41 19.32
CA GLU A 90 -17.54 -27.00 19.67
C GLU A 90 -18.85 -26.41 19.12
N GLU A 91 -19.16 -26.63 17.84
CA GLU A 91 -20.45 -26.24 17.24
C GLU A 91 -21.64 -26.80 18.02
N LYS A 92 -21.58 -28.07 18.42
CA LYS A 92 -22.66 -28.69 19.19
C LYS A 92 -22.78 -28.12 20.60
N ILE A 93 -21.66 -27.76 21.23
CA ILE A 93 -21.65 -27.10 22.55
C ILE A 93 -22.25 -25.70 22.44
N GLU A 94 -21.93 -24.95 21.40
CA GLU A 94 -22.52 -23.63 21.16
C GLU A 94 -24.04 -23.73 20.92
N GLU A 95 -24.50 -24.72 20.15
CA GLU A 95 -25.91 -24.96 19.90
C GLU A 95 -26.67 -25.34 21.19
N ASP A 96 -26.07 -26.19 22.04
CA ASP A 96 -26.63 -26.55 23.36
C ASP A 96 -26.69 -25.36 24.33
N ILE A 97 -25.68 -24.48 24.30
CA ILE A 97 -25.66 -23.25 25.10
C ILE A 97 -26.76 -22.29 24.59
N TYR A 98 -26.90 -22.15 23.27
CA TYR A 98 -27.92 -21.30 22.65
C TYR A 98 -29.34 -21.76 23.03
N GLN A 99 -29.60 -23.07 22.97
CA GLN A 99 -30.90 -23.64 23.41
C GLN A 99 -31.18 -23.40 24.90
N LYS A 100 -30.17 -23.56 25.77
CA LYS A 100 -30.32 -23.24 27.21
C LYS A 100 -30.60 -21.76 27.46
N ILE A 101 -29.97 -20.87 26.69
CA ILE A 101 -30.26 -19.43 26.78
C ILE A 101 -31.71 -19.14 26.37
N ILE A 102 -32.20 -19.73 25.28
CA ILE A 102 -33.59 -19.59 24.85
C ILE A 102 -34.57 -20.13 25.87
N GLU A 103 -34.31 -21.31 26.47
CA GLU A 103 -35.14 -21.90 27.49
C GLU A 103 -35.21 -21.03 28.76
N ASN A 104 -34.09 -20.50 29.21
CA ASN A 104 -33.99 -19.60 30.34
C ASN A 104 -34.71 -18.27 30.07
N ALA A 105 -34.54 -17.73 28.86
CA ALA A 105 -35.24 -16.51 28.41
C ALA A 105 -36.75 -16.71 28.37
N LYS A 106 -37.27 -17.91 28.09
CA LYS A 106 -38.70 -18.21 28.15
C LYS A 106 -39.22 -18.23 29.59
N LYS A 107 -38.40 -18.51 30.58
CA LYS A 107 -38.74 -18.62 32.02
C LYS A 107 -38.46 -17.32 32.78
N SER A 108 -37.76 -16.35 32.22
CA SER A 108 -37.40 -15.10 32.89
C SER A 108 -38.56 -14.13 32.99
N ASP A 109 -38.52 -13.25 34.00
CA ASP A 109 -39.51 -12.21 34.23
C ASP A 109 -39.59 -11.20 33.09
N LYS A 110 -40.71 -10.46 32.99
CA LYS A 110 -40.92 -9.45 31.94
C LYS A 110 -39.81 -8.39 31.88
N GLU A 111 -39.32 -7.94 33.04
CA GLU A 111 -38.24 -6.93 33.12
C GLU A 111 -36.91 -7.44 32.61
N GLU A 112 -36.54 -8.69 32.93
CA GLU A 112 -35.30 -9.31 32.40
C GLU A 112 -35.39 -9.53 30.89
N LYS A 113 -36.58 -9.95 30.38
CA LYS A 113 -36.80 -10.06 28.93
C LYS A 113 -36.66 -8.73 28.23
N GLN A 114 -37.14 -7.65 28.82
CA GLN A 114 -37.02 -6.32 28.23
C GLN A 114 -35.57 -5.85 28.16
N LYS A 115 -34.80 -6.03 29.23
CA LYS A 115 -33.38 -5.75 29.24
C LYS A 115 -32.58 -6.56 28.18
N ILE A 116 -32.88 -7.85 28.07
CA ILE A 116 -32.24 -8.70 27.05
C ILE A 116 -32.59 -8.21 25.64
N LEU A 117 -33.87 -7.86 25.41
CA LEU A 117 -34.30 -7.31 24.12
C LEU A 117 -33.64 -5.96 23.79
N GLU A 118 -33.47 -5.10 24.79
CA GLU A 118 -32.74 -3.83 24.63
C GLU A 118 -31.28 -4.09 24.23
N TYR A 119 -30.58 -5.05 24.87
CA TYR A 119 -29.25 -5.46 24.50
C TYR A 119 -29.17 -6.08 23.10
N LEU A 120 -30.12 -6.93 22.74
CA LEU A 120 -30.16 -7.61 21.43
C LEU A 120 -30.56 -6.65 20.30
N ASN A 121 -31.34 -5.64 20.59
CA ASN A 121 -31.75 -4.60 19.65
C ASN A 121 -30.83 -3.39 19.63
N TRP A 122 -29.79 -3.41 20.46
CA TRP A 122 -28.77 -2.36 20.42
C TRP A 122 -28.08 -2.33 19.06
N LYS A 123 -28.16 -1.18 18.40
CA LYS A 123 -27.47 -0.92 17.16
C LYS A 123 -26.29 -0.02 17.43
N TYR A 124 -25.20 -0.28 16.76
CA TYR A 124 -24.04 0.59 16.83
C TYR A 124 -24.45 2.00 16.34
N PRO A 125 -24.31 3.04 17.17
CA PRO A 125 -24.80 4.38 16.80
C PRO A 125 -24.07 5.02 15.64
N HIS A 126 -22.93 4.45 15.21
CA HIS A 126 -22.10 4.94 14.14
C HIS A 126 -21.99 3.95 12.97
N GLU A 127 -23.09 3.25 12.64
CA GLU A 127 -23.11 2.29 11.51
C GLU A 127 -22.68 2.95 10.18
N GLU A 128 -22.97 4.24 9.99
CA GLU A 128 -22.62 4.98 8.76
C GLU A 128 -21.11 5.09 8.53
N ILE A 129 -20.29 5.03 9.58
CA ILE A 129 -18.84 5.07 9.46
C ILE A 129 -18.21 3.68 9.47
N GLU A 130 -19.00 2.62 9.55
CA GLU A 130 -18.51 1.26 9.40
C GLU A 130 -17.94 1.06 7.99
N GLY A 131 -16.70 0.63 7.91
CA GLY A 131 -15.98 0.51 6.63
C GLY A 131 -15.27 1.79 6.16
N VAL A 132 -15.50 2.95 6.78
CA VAL A 132 -14.73 4.16 6.49
C VAL A 132 -13.31 4.00 7.07
N PRO A 133 -12.27 4.08 6.24
CA PRO A 133 -10.90 3.90 6.72
C PRO A 133 -10.46 5.09 7.59
N THR A 134 -9.81 4.83 8.71
CA THR A 134 -9.22 5.89 9.56
C THR A 134 -8.04 6.60 8.89
N LYS A 135 -7.45 5.96 7.87
CA LYS A 135 -6.32 6.48 7.09
C LYS A 135 -6.46 6.09 5.63
N THR A 136 -6.22 7.03 4.73
CA THR A 136 -6.24 6.81 3.29
C THR A 136 -5.09 7.57 2.59
N SER A 137 -4.89 7.31 1.30
CA SER A 137 -3.94 8.05 0.46
C SER A 137 -4.67 8.81 -0.64
N VAL A 138 -4.06 9.90 -1.12
CA VAL A 138 -4.60 10.66 -2.26
C VAL A 138 -4.79 9.79 -3.49
N THR A 139 -3.90 8.84 -3.74
CA THR A 139 -4.03 7.87 -4.84
C THR A 139 -5.30 7.03 -4.71
N LYS A 140 -5.61 6.53 -3.51
CA LYS A 140 -6.81 5.73 -3.27
C LYS A 140 -8.09 6.57 -3.42
N ILE A 141 -8.07 7.81 -2.95
CA ILE A 141 -9.20 8.74 -3.13
C ILE A 141 -9.46 8.96 -4.64
N LYS A 142 -8.42 9.18 -5.43
CA LYS A 142 -8.53 9.32 -6.87
C LYS A 142 -9.12 8.07 -7.55
N GLU A 143 -8.72 6.87 -7.12
CA GLU A 143 -9.28 5.61 -7.62
C GLU A 143 -10.78 5.50 -7.33
N MET A 144 -11.22 5.93 -6.16
CA MET A 144 -12.64 5.94 -5.77
C MET A 144 -13.46 6.91 -6.63
N VAL A 145 -13.01 8.14 -6.80
CA VAL A 145 -13.69 9.16 -7.63
C VAL A 145 -13.79 8.70 -9.08
N ASN A 146 -12.72 8.09 -9.63
CA ASN A 146 -12.75 7.57 -10.99
C ASN A 146 -13.70 6.36 -11.13
N ALA A 147 -13.83 5.50 -10.11
CA ALA A 147 -14.76 4.38 -10.10
C ALA A 147 -16.22 4.86 -10.11
N GLU A 148 -16.56 5.87 -9.32
CA GLU A 148 -17.89 6.48 -9.30
C GLU A 148 -18.28 7.10 -10.66
N GLN A 149 -17.35 7.79 -11.32
CA GLN A 149 -17.58 8.34 -12.66
C GLN A 149 -17.81 7.25 -13.71
N VAL A 150 -17.16 6.10 -13.60
CA VAL A 150 -17.37 4.94 -14.48
C VAL A 150 -18.72 4.29 -14.20
N GLU A 151 -19.15 4.19 -12.94
CA GLU A 151 -20.47 3.65 -12.57
C GLU A 151 -21.64 4.55 -13.04
N GLU A 152 -21.48 5.87 -13.00
CA GLU A 152 -22.49 6.79 -13.55
C GLU A 152 -22.63 6.67 -15.06
N GLN A 153 -21.54 6.41 -15.79
CA GLN A 153 -21.57 6.22 -17.25
C GLN A 153 -22.05 4.81 -17.66
N THR A 154 -21.96 3.80 -16.76
CA THR A 154 -22.29 2.40 -17.05
C THR A 154 -23.65 1.97 -16.56
N LYS A 155 -24.49 2.85 -16.00
CA LYS A 155 -25.88 2.52 -15.58
C LYS A 155 -26.77 1.90 -16.66
N ASN A 156 -26.31 1.79 -17.91
CA ASN A 156 -27.01 1.15 -19.00
C ASN A 156 -26.43 -0.20 -19.47
N VAL A 157 -25.42 -0.76 -18.82
CA VAL A 157 -24.84 -2.05 -19.21
C VAL A 157 -24.73 -2.95 -17.98
N LYS A 158 -25.65 -3.92 -17.87
CA LYS A 158 -25.54 -5.01 -16.89
C LYS A 158 -24.37 -5.91 -17.27
N PHE A 159 -23.21 -5.72 -16.68
CA PHE A 159 -22.17 -6.73 -16.59
C PHE A 159 -21.90 -7.08 -15.13
N ALA A 160 -21.81 -8.40 -14.88
CA ALA A 160 -21.48 -8.96 -13.59
C ALA A 160 -20.21 -8.33 -13.03
N VAL A 161 -20.30 -7.79 -11.82
CA VAL A 161 -19.14 -7.38 -11.03
C VAL A 161 -18.39 -8.66 -10.67
N GLU A 162 -17.36 -9.00 -11.43
CA GLU A 162 -16.31 -9.86 -10.90
C GLU A 162 -15.66 -9.10 -9.74
N GLU A 163 -15.67 -9.71 -8.56
CA GLU A 163 -14.94 -9.24 -7.40
C GLU A 163 -13.51 -8.89 -7.83
N THR A 164 -13.22 -7.61 -7.95
CA THR A 164 -11.86 -7.14 -8.13
C THR A 164 -11.11 -7.51 -6.86
N LYS A 165 -10.36 -8.61 -6.95
CA LYS A 165 -9.41 -9.02 -5.90
C LYS A 165 -8.57 -7.80 -5.55
N GLU A 166 -8.73 -7.31 -4.33
CA GLU A 166 -7.83 -6.31 -3.74
C GLU A 166 -6.39 -6.73 -4.01
N VAL A 167 -5.77 -6.08 -4.97
CA VAL A 167 -4.32 -6.18 -5.14
C VAL A 167 -3.72 -5.40 -3.99
N ARG A 168 -3.49 -6.11 -2.89
CA ARG A 168 -2.84 -5.57 -1.71
C ARG A 168 -1.49 -5.02 -2.14
N ALA A 169 -1.30 -3.72 -1.98
CA ALA A 169 -0.04 -3.02 -2.21
C ALA A 169 1.17 -3.56 -1.40
N ILE A 170 0.93 -4.59 -0.57
CA ILE A 170 1.92 -5.28 0.27
C ILE A 170 2.74 -6.33 -0.52
N THR A 171 2.37 -6.64 -1.77
CA THR A 171 3.05 -7.66 -2.59
C THR A 171 3.84 -7.10 -3.76
N GLN A 172 4.30 -5.87 -3.71
CA GLN A 172 5.40 -5.50 -4.59
C GLN A 172 6.62 -6.32 -4.18
N LYS A 173 6.91 -7.33 -4.99
CA LYS A 173 8.15 -8.11 -4.83
C LYS A 173 9.31 -7.13 -4.79
N PRO A 174 10.25 -7.28 -3.83
CA PRO A 174 11.43 -6.44 -3.81
C PRO A 174 12.11 -6.45 -5.18
N LYS A 175 12.61 -5.30 -5.65
CA LYS A 175 13.18 -5.13 -6.99
C LYS A 175 14.24 -6.18 -7.36
N PHE A 176 14.94 -6.75 -6.37
CA PHE A 176 15.95 -7.80 -6.56
C PHE A 176 15.38 -9.21 -6.86
N VAL A 177 14.05 -9.40 -6.77
CA VAL A 177 13.39 -10.70 -7.03
C VAL A 177 12.89 -10.82 -8.48
N ASN A 178 12.81 -9.72 -9.22
CA ASN A 178 12.36 -9.72 -10.61
C ASN A 178 13.56 -9.91 -11.57
N ASN A 179 14.04 -11.13 -11.71
CA ASN A 179 15.03 -11.53 -12.72
C ASN A 179 14.43 -11.78 -14.12
N ASN A 180 13.27 -11.20 -14.45
CA ASN A 180 12.76 -11.26 -15.81
C ASN A 180 13.26 -10.05 -16.60
N GLU A 181 14.42 -10.19 -17.21
CA GLU A 181 15.04 -9.22 -18.12
C GLU A 181 14.17 -8.85 -19.35
N ASN A 182 13.01 -9.51 -19.53
CA ASN A 182 12.09 -9.32 -20.66
C ASN A 182 10.70 -8.80 -20.27
N ALA A 183 10.47 -8.33 -19.04
CA ALA A 183 9.18 -7.76 -18.68
C ALA A 183 9.04 -6.36 -19.31
N LYS A 184 8.08 -6.18 -20.24
CA LYS A 184 7.73 -4.87 -20.81
C LYS A 184 7.40 -3.89 -19.68
N ILE A 185 8.11 -2.77 -19.64
CA ILE A 185 7.87 -1.69 -18.67
C ILE A 185 6.51 -1.07 -18.95
N SER A 186 5.65 -1.04 -17.93
CA SER A 186 4.30 -0.46 -18.03
C SER A 186 4.34 1.05 -18.16
N ASN A 187 3.27 1.66 -18.68
CA ASN A 187 3.16 3.12 -18.77
C ASN A 187 3.27 3.80 -17.39
N ALA A 188 2.70 3.19 -16.34
CA ALA A 188 2.84 3.69 -14.98
C ALA A 188 4.30 3.69 -14.50
N GLN A 189 5.08 2.64 -14.81
CA GLN A 189 6.51 2.60 -14.49
C GLN A 189 7.29 3.66 -15.27
N LYS A 190 6.97 3.87 -16.57
CA LYS A 190 7.57 4.98 -17.35
C LYS A 190 7.27 6.35 -16.74
N GLY A 191 6.05 6.54 -16.26
CA GLY A 191 5.67 7.75 -15.53
C GLY A 191 6.53 7.97 -14.29
N THR A 192 6.68 6.94 -13.45
CA THR A 192 7.53 6.99 -12.25
C THR A 192 8.99 7.32 -12.58
N LEU A 193 9.54 6.78 -13.67
CA LEU A 193 10.90 7.08 -14.12
C LEU A 193 11.05 8.55 -14.56
N MET A 194 10.05 9.09 -15.24
CA MET A 194 10.06 10.51 -15.65
C MET A 194 10.01 11.45 -14.43
N HIS A 195 9.12 11.18 -13.44
CA HIS A 195 9.08 11.91 -12.16
C HIS A 195 10.42 11.85 -11.43
N LEU A 196 11.04 10.66 -11.37
CA LEU A 196 12.36 10.50 -10.75
C LEU A 196 13.43 11.37 -11.43
N CYS A 197 13.45 11.42 -12.76
CA CYS A 197 14.39 12.27 -13.49
C CYS A 197 14.16 13.76 -13.17
N VAL A 198 12.91 14.24 -13.25
CA VAL A 198 12.57 15.64 -12.95
C VAL A 198 12.92 15.98 -11.50
N GLN A 199 12.68 15.09 -10.55
CA GLN A 199 13.08 15.26 -9.16
C GLN A 199 14.59 15.46 -9.00
N LYS A 200 15.41 14.73 -9.77
CA LYS A 200 16.88 14.76 -9.65
C LYS A 200 17.54 15.88 -10.44
N MET A 201 16.80 16.55 -11.32
CA MET A 201 17.33 17.69 -12.05
C MET A 201 17.50 18.89 -11.12
N ASN A 202 18.58 19.66 -11.35
CA ASN A 202 18.90 20.87 -10.61
C ASN A 202 18.59 22.09 -11.49
N GLU A 203 17.71 22.96 -11.05
CA GLU A 203 17.22 24.13 -11.78
C GLU A 203 18.31 25.17 -12.08
N LYS A 204 19.43 25.11 -11.36
CA LYS A 204 20.59 25.98 -11.57
C LYS A 204 21.51 25.52 -12.70
N GLU A 205 21.23 24.33 -13.27
CA GLU A 205 22.02 23.74 -14.32
C GLU A 205 21.29 23.82 -15.66
N GLU A 206 22.08 23.82 -16.74
CA GLU A 206 21.52 23.69 -18.09
C GLU A 206 21.59 22.24 -18.54
N TYR A 207 20.52 21.76 -19.16
CA TYR A 207 20.40 20.39 -19.59
C TYR A 207 20.32 20.28 -21.11
N THR A 208 21.42 19.80 -21.70
CA THR A 208 21.44 19.26 -23.06
C THR A 208 21.01 17.79 -23.03
N ALA A 209 20.81 17.17 -24.20
CA ALA A 209 20.51 15.74 -24.28
C ALA A 209 21.59 14.88 -23.62
N GLU A 210 22.87 15.25 -23.84
CA GLU A 210 24.03 14.58 -23.28
C GLU A 210 24.03 14.64 -21.75
N LYS A 211 23.72 15.80 -21.19
CA LYS A 211 23.67 15.98 -19.72
C LYS A 211 22.49 15.25 -19.07
N ILE A 212 21.36 15.14 -19.78
CA ILE A 212 20.25 14.27 -19.33
C ILE A 212 20.68 12.81 -19.38
N GLN A 213 21.40 12.39 -20.41
CA GLN A 213 21.95 11.02 -20.47
C GLN A 213 22.94 10.76 -19.35
N GLU A 214 23.82 11.69 -19.01
CA GLU A 214 24.74 11.60 -17.86
C GLU A 214 23.97 11.45 -16.54
N LEU A 215 22.85 12.17 -16.34
CA LEU A 215 21.97 12.01 -15.19
C LEU A 215 21.41 10.58 -15.11
N ILE A 216 20.91 10.06 -16.24
CA ILE A 216 20.34 8.70 -16.33
C ILE A 216 21.43 7.67 -16.03
N ASP A 217 22.62 7.81 -16.59
CA ASP A 217 23.76 6.92 -16.35
C ASP A 217 24.24 6.98 -14.90
N GLY A 218 24.15 8.16 -14.27
CA GLY A 218 24.41 8.35 -12.86
C GLY A 218 23.41 7.60 -11.97
N LEU A 219 22.13 7.60 -12.32
CA LEU A 219 21.09 6.84 -11.63
C LEU A 219 21.30 5.32 -11.77
N LYS A 220 21.71 4.87 -12.96
CA LYS A 220 22.10 3.49 -13.25
C LYS A 220 23.28 3.05 -12.38
N LYS A 221 24.36 3.82 -12.38
CA LYS A 221 25.59 3.52 -11.59
C LYS A 221 25.29 3.43 -10.08
N LYS A 222 24.33 4.20 -9.58
CA LYS A 222 23.88 4.15 -8.19
C LYS A 222 22.90 3.00 -7.90
N GLY A 223 22.53 2.21 -8.90
CA GLY A 223 21.55 1.11 -8.75
C GLY A 223 20.13 1.57 -8.45
N ILE A 224 19.80 2.84 -8.72
CA ILE A 224 18.46 3.42 -8.50
C ILE A 224 17.51 2.94 -9.59
N ILE A 225 17.99 2.83 -10.82
CA ILE A 225 17.27 2.30 -11.98
C ILE A 225 18.10 1.19 -12.66
N SER A 226 17.40 0.24 -13.28
CA SER A 226 18.00 -0.82 -14.10
C SER A 226 18.32 -0.33 -15.51
N GLU A 227 19.06 -1.14 -16.28
CA GLU A 227 19.34 -0.87 -17.70
C GLU A 227 18.06 -0.74 -18.52
N ALA A 228 17.17 -1.71 -18.39
CA ALA A 228 15.87 -1.71 -19.10
C ALA A 228 15.00 -0.48 -18.73
N GLU A 229 15.04 -0.02 -17.48
CA GLU A 229 14.34 1.20 -17.04
C GLU A 229 14.97 2.45 -17.70
N ALA A 230 16.30 2.53 -17.76
CA ALA A 230 17.01 3.65 -18.37
C ALA A 230 16.67 3.81 -19.87
N GLU A 231 16.58 2.72 -20.61
CA GLU A 231 16.21 2.73 -22.05
C GLU A 231 14.78 3.24 -22.30
N ASN A 232 13.92 3.20 -21.30
CA ASN A 232 12.53 3.65 -21.40
C ASN A 232 12.29 5.10 -20.96
N ILE A 233 13.33 5.83 -20.56
CA ILE A 233 13.25 7.26 -20.23
C ILE A 233 13.25 8.09 -21.50
N ASN A 234 12.26 8.98 -21.64
CA ASN A 234 12.15 9.84 -22.81
C ASN A 234 12.95 11.14 -22.64
N ILE A 235 14.18 11.15 -23.17
CA ILE A 235 15.11 12.30 -23.09
C ILE A 235 14.51 13.54 -23.76
N SER A 236 13.83 13.41 -24.88
CA SER A 236 13.28 14.58 -25.59
C SER A 236 12.19 15.28 -24.80
N LYS A 237 11.39 14.54 -24.01
CA LYS A 237 10.39 15.11 -23.11
C LYS A 237 11.05 15.83 -21.93
N LEU A 238 12.11 15.28 -21.36
CA LEU A 238 12.90 15.95 -20.33
C LEU A 238 13.60 17.22 -20.88
N GLN A 239 14.08 17.19 -22.11
CA GLN A 239 14.59 18.37 -22.76
C GLN A 239 13.52 19.44 -23.00
N GLY A 240 12.31 19.03 -23.40
CA GLY A 240 11.18 19.93 -23.51
C GLY A 240 10.84 20.59 -22.18
N TYR A 241 10.83 19.82 -21.08
CA TYR A 241 10.64 20.35 -19.74
C TYR A 241 11.66 21.43 -19.37
N THR A 242 12.94 21.24 -19.66
CA THR A 242 13.99 22.22 -19.33
C THR A 242 13.93 23.50 -20.19
N LYS A 243 13.14 23.51 -21.26
CA LYS A 243 12.87 24.68 -22.09
C LYS A 243 11.53 25.36 -21.80
N SER A 244 10.71 24.77 -20.93
CA SER A 244 9.37 25.26 -20.59
C SER A 244 9.40 26.53 -19.74
N ASP A 245 8.27 27.24 -19.74
CA ASP A 245 8.07 28.42 -18.88
C ASP A 245 8.18 28.07 -17.40
N LEU A 246 7.66 26.90 -16.98
CA LEU A 246 7.82 26.41 -15.62
C LEU A 246 9.29 26.31 -15.22
N TRP A 247 10.14 25.74 -16.09
CA TRP A 247 11.57 25.63 -15.80
C TRP A 247 12.23 27.00 -15.64
N GLN A 248 11.85 28.00 -16.48
CA GLN A 248 12.35 29.37 -16.36
C GLN A 248 11.86 30.04 -15.05
N GLU A 249 10.64 29.78 -14.62
CA GLU A 249 10.17 30.26 -13.31
C GLU A 249 10.97 29.62 -12.17
N LEU A 250 11.21 28.31 -12.22
CA LEU A 250 11.98 27.60 -11.21
C LEU A 250 13.42 28.11 -11.11
N LYS A 251 14.08 28.45 -12.23
CA LYS A 251 15.42 29.06 -12.22
C LYS A 251 15.46 30.36 -11.41
N ASN A 252 14.36 31.11 -11.38
CA ASN A 252 14.24 32.39 -10.70
C ASN A 252 13.48 32.31 -9.36
N ALA A 253 13.07 31.11 -8.95
CA ALA A 253 12.34 30.93 -7.72
C ALA A 253 13.20 31.20 -6.49
N ARG A 254 12.59 31.73 -5.42
CA ARG A 254 13.25 31.95 -4.14
C ARG A 254 13.51 30.65 -3.41
N GLU A 255 12.52 29.75 -3.44
CA GLU A 255 12.56 28.45 -2.77
C GLU A 255 11.88 27.41 -3.63
N ILE A 256 12.44 26.21 -3.67
CA ILE A 256 11.91 25.06 -4.43
C ILE A 256 11.88 23.85 -3.50
N HIS A 257 10.73 23.19 -3.45
CA HIS A 257 10.51 21.99 -2.66
C HIS A 257 9.93 20.87 -3.52
N LYS A 258 10.66 19.77 -3.65
CA LYS A 258 10.27 18.59 -4.43
C LYS A 258 9.94 17.42 -3.53
N GLU A 259 8.98 16.57 -3.93
CA GLU A 259 8.61 15.32 -3.27
C GLU A 259 8.37 15.46 -1.75
N LYS A 260 7.52 16.40 -1.37
CA LYS A 260 7.21 16.66 0.03
C LYS A 260 6.04 15.82 0.50
N ALA A 261 6.32 14.86 1.41
CA ALA A 261 5.29 14.10 2.08
C ALA A 261 4.46 14.99 3.02
N PHE A 262 3.15 14.75 3.04
CA PHE A 262 2.23 15.42 3.95
C PHE A 262 1.24 14.45 4.60
N TYR A 263 0.68 14.89 5.72
CA TYR A 263 -0.38 14.22 6.45
C TYR A 263 -1.39 15.27 6.92
N ILE A 264 -2.64 15.15 6.53
CA ILE A 264 -3.72 16.05 6.94
C ILE A 264 -4.93 15.28 7.44
N ASN A 265 -5.66 15.89 8.37
CA ASN A 265 -6.97 15.40 8.76
C ASN A 265 -8.04 16.06 7.89
N VAL A 266 -8.84 15.25 7.23
CA VAL A 266 -9.93 15.69 6.36
C VAL A 266 -11.23 15.09 6.89
N LYS A 267 -12.31 15.86 6.86
CA LYS A 267 -13.64 15.37 7.24
C LYS A 267 -14.07 14.22 6.33
N ALA A 268 -14.57 13.15 6.94
CA ALA A 268 -14.99 11.97 6.20
C ALA A 268 -16.15 12.27 5.23
N SER A 269 -17.05 13.20 5.58
CA SER A 269 -18.14 13.69 4.73
C SER A 269 -17.69 14.32 3.42
N ARG A 270 -16.42 14.67 3.28
CA ARG A 270 -15.85 15.17 2.03
C ARG A 270 -15.66 14.07 0.98
N MET A 271 -15.59 12.81 1.42
CA MET A 271 -15.22 11.66 0.59
C MET A 271 -16.24 10.53 0.65
N TYR A 272 -17.09 10.52 1.65
CA TYR A 272 -18.09 9.47 1.91
C TYR A 272 -19.43 10.09 2.21
N ASP A 273 -20.52 9.44 1.77
CA ASP A 273 -21.88 9.86 2.09
C ASP A 273 -22.22 9.48 3.53
N ILE A 274 -21.90 10.37 4.45
CA ILE A 274 -22.15 10.21 5.89
C ILE A 274 -22.80 11.46 6.47
N SER A 275 -23.58 11.26 7.53
CA SER A 275 -24.24 12.37 8.22
C SER A 275 -23.24 13.28 8.93
N LYS A 276 -23.58 14.56 9.09
CA LYS A 276 -22.73 15.53 9.81
C LYS A 276 -22.51 15.17 11.27
N GLU A 277 -23.40 14.39 11.87
CA GLU A 277 -23.29 13.92 13.25
C GLU A 277 -22.17 12.88 13.42
N ASN A 278 -21.92 12.11 12.38
CA ASN A 278 -20.89 11.06 12.33
C ASN A 278 -19.64 11.48 11.55
N ASP A 279 -19.48 12.79 11.29
CA ASP A 279 -18.40 13.31 10.42
C ASP A 279 -17.04 13.33 11.11
N GLU A 280 -16.46 12.15 11.25
CA GLU A 280 -15.14 11.94 11.82
C GLU A 280 -14.00 12.40 10.89
N ASN A 281 -12.80 12.57 11.46
CA ASN A 281 -11.63 12.92 10.68
C ASN A 281 -10.91 11.68 10.16
N ILE A 282 -10.57 11.71 8.87
CA ILE A 282 -9.74 10.71 8.21
C ILE A 282 -8.34 11.28 8.00
N LEU A 283 -7.32 10.52 8.33
CA LEU A 283 -5.94 10.89 8.04
C LEU A 283 -5.63 10.62 6.56
N VAL A 284 -5.44 11.69 5.79
CA VAL A 284 -5.05 11.62 4.38
C VAL A 284 -3.55 11.85 4.27
N GLN A 285 -2.85 10.94 3.58
CA GLN A 285 -1.44 11.07 3.28
C GLN A 285 -1.19 11.18 1.78
N GLY A 286 -0.15 11.94 1.42
CA GLY A 286 0.28 12.09 0.04
C GLY A 286 1.70 12.61 -0.06
N ILE A 287 2.15 12.76 -1.29
CA ILE A 287 3.44 13.38 -1.63
C ILE A 287 3.12 14.45 -2.67
N ILE A 288 3.54 15.69 -2.40
CA ILE A 288 3.45 16.80 -3.35
C ILE A 288 4.70 16.76 -4.22
N ASP A 289 4.51 16.64 -5.53
CA ASP A 289 5.62 16.55 -6.48
C ASP A 289 6.51 17.78 -6.44
N LEU A 290 5.90 18.97 -6.48
CA LEU A 290 6.60 20.25 -6.48
C LEU A 290 5.73 21.36 -5.88
N TYR A 291 6.31 22.16 -5.02
CA TYR A 291 5.85 23.52 -4.76
C TYR A 291 7.03 24.46 -4.65
N TYR A 292 6.82 25.73 -5.00
CA TYR A 292 7.88 26.72 -4.94
C TYR A 292 7.33 28.10 -4.59
N ILE A 293 8.22 28.98 -4.12
CA ILE A 293 7.96 30.40 -3.95
C ILE A 293 8.62 31.14 -5.11
N ASP A 294 7.82 31.76 -5.96
CA ASP A 294 8.33 32.48 -7.14
C ASP A 294 9.11 33.76 -6.76
N LYS A 295 9.67 34.42 -7.75
CA LYS A 295 10.43 35.68 -7.56
C LYS A 295 9.61 36.80 -6.90
N ASP A 296 8.29 36.80 -7.10
CA ASP A 296 7.37 37.81 -6.54
C ASP A 296 6.83 37.40 -5.16
N GLY A 297 7.26 36.23 -4.69
CA GLY A 297 6.87 35.72 -3.40
C GLY A 297 5.54 34.95 -3.43
N LYS A 298 4.99 34.56 -4.57
CA LYS A 298 3.76 33.74 -4.68
C LYS A 298 4.06 32.27 -4.46
N LEU A 299 3.17 31.60 -3.74
CA LEU A 299 3.23 30.15 -3.50
C LEU A 299 2.53 29.42 -4.66
N VAL A 300 3.29 28.59 -5.37
CA VAL A 300 2.84 27.86 -6.54
C VAL A 300 2.93 26.37 -6.27
N LEU A 301 1.84 25.64 -6.51
CA LEU A 301 1.73 24.19 -6.42
C LEU A 301 1.73 23.60 -7.82
N VAL A 302 2.55 22.58 -8.05
CA VAL A 302 2.66 21.87 -9.33
C VAL A 302 2.59 20.37 -9.13
N ASP A 303 1.84 19.69 -9.96
CA ASP A 303 1.75 18.25 -10.03
C ASP A 303 2.13 17.77 -11.44
N TYR A 304 3.12 16.89 -11.56
CA TYR A 304 3.59 16.39 -12.84
C TYR A 304 2.71 15.25 -13.34
N LYS A 305 2.38 15.27 -14.62
CA LYS A 305 1.63 14.18 -15.26
C LYS A 305 2.29 13.74 -16.58
N THR A 306 2.33 12.42 -16.76
CA THR A 306 2.89 11.77 -17.96
C THR A 306 1.81 11.18 -18.86
N ASP A 307 0.53 11.36 -18.50
CA ASP A 307 -0.59 10.85 -19.28
C ASP A 307 -0.57 11.42 -20.69
N TYR A 308 -0.96 10.58 -21.63
CA TYR A 308 -1.23 11.01 -23.00
C TYR A 308 -2.50 11.87 -23.02
N VAL A 309 -2.42 13.02 -23.65
CA VAL A 309 -3.56 13.88 -23.94
C VAL A 309 -3.32 14.55 -25.31
N GLU A 310 -4.38 14.66 -26.10
CA GLU A 310 -4.33 15.38 -27.36
C GLU A 310 -4.26 16.87 -27.08
N ALA A 311 -3.48 17.61 -27.91
CA ALA A 311 -3.44 19.07 -27.84
C ALA A 311 -4.84 19.66 -28.08
N GLY A 312 -5.27 20.57 -27.22
CA GLY A 312 -6.62 21.12 -27.19
C GLY A 312 -7.62 20.37 -26.30
N LYS A 313 -7.21 19.29 -25.66
CA LYS A 313 -8.04 18.54 -24.70
C LYS A 313 -7.46 18.54 -23.28
N GLU A 314 -6.72 19.58 -22.93
CA GLU A 314 -6.07 19.73 -21.61
C GLU A 314 -7.10 19.70 -20.47
N SER A 315 -8.36 20.07 -20.73
CA SER A 315 -9.47 19.98 -19.78
C SER A 315 -9.71 18.55 -19.24
N GLU A 316 -9.39 17.51 -20.03
CA GLU A 316 -9.49 16.12 -19.57
C GLU A 316 -8.54 15.84 -18.41
N LEU A 317 -7.32 16.41 -18.45
CA LEU A 317 -6.37 16.30 -17.33
C LEU A 317 -6.86 17.07 -16.10
N VAL A 318 -7.42 18.27 -16.31
CA VAL A 318 -7.98 19.08 -15.21
C VAL A 318 -9.08 18.30 -14.49
N GLU A 319 -10.06 17.78 -15.21
CA GLU A 319 -11.16 17.01 -14.64
C GLU A 319 -10.65 15.78 -13.86
N LYS A 320 -9.68 15.07 -14.41
CA LYS A 320 -9.11 13.86 -13.83
C LYS A 320 -8.32 14.11 -12.55
N TYR A 321 -7.72 15.30 -12.38
CA TYR A 321 -6.71 15.55 -11.33
C TYR A 321 -7.04 16.73 -10.41
N LYS A 322 -8.08 17.52 -10.66
CA LYS A 322 -8.43 18.69 -9.83
C LYS A 322 -8.61 18.36 -8.36
N GLU A 323 -9.30 17.25 -8.02
CA GLU A 323 -9.51 16.86 -6.62
C GLU A 323 -8.20 16.51 -5.91
N GLN A 324 -7.26 15.88 -6.61
CA GLN A 324 -5.92 15.64 -6.09
C GLN A 324 -5.22 16.94 -5.74
N LEU A 325 -5.25 17.93 -6.64
CA LEU A 325 -4.61 19.23 -6.40
C LEU A 325 -5.31 20.02 -5.31
N TYR A 326 -6.62 19.94 -5.18
CA TYR A 326 -7.33 20.56 -4.05
C TYR A 326 -6.91 19.99 -2.70
N LEU A 327 -6.72 18.67 -2.60
CA LEU A 327 -6.19 18.04 -1.39
C LEU A 327 -4.73 18.46 -1.12
N TYR A 328 -3.91 18.56 -2.16
CA TYR A 328 -2.54 19.03 -2.03
C TYR A 328 -2.47 20.50 -1.60
N ARG A 329 -3.33 21.35 -2.18
CA ARG A 329 -3.48 22.76 -1.78
C ARG A 329 -3.83 22.86 -0.29
N ASP A 330 -4.88 22.16 0.12
CA ASP A 330 -5.36 22.21 1.51
C ASP A 330 -4.26 21.73 2.48
N ALA A 331 -3.53 20.68 2.12
CA ALA A 331 -2.39 20.21 2.90
C ALA A 331 -1.27 21.26 3.00
N LEU A 332 -0.93 21.87 1.89
CA LEU A 332 0.14 22.86 1.81
C LEU A 332 -0.23 24.15 2.57
N GLU A 333 -1.49 24.61 2.39
CA GLU A 333 -2.00 25.79 3.11
C GLU A 333 -2.01 25.58 4.64
N MET A 334 -2.43 24.39 5.10
CA MET A 334 -2.39 24.04 6.51
C MET A 334 -0.95 23.95 7.04
N ALA A 335 -0.04 23.32 6.30
CA ALA A 335 1.34 23.12 6.74
C ALA A 335 2.13 24.43 6.80
N LEU A 336 1.93 25.34 5.85
CA LEU A 336 2.66 26.58 5.72
C LEU A 336 1.93 27.78 6.35
N ASN A 337 0.68 27.59 6.81
CA ASN A 337 -0.22 28.66 7.25
C ASN A 337 -0.27 29.83 6.24
N ARG A 338 -0.37 29.48 4.96
CA ARG A 338 -0.32 30.41 3.83
C ARG A 338 -1.16 29.92 2.67
N LYS A 339 -1.84 30.84 1.96
CA LYS A 339 -2.64 30.53 0.78
C LYS A 339 -1.77 30.17 -0.42
N VAL A 340 -2.21 29.16 -1.19
CA VAL A 340 -1.64 28.82 -2.48
C VAL A 340 -2.16 29.83 -3.52
N ASP A 341 -1.25 30.51 -4.19
CA ASP A 341 -1.58 31.55 -5.17
C ASP A 341 -1.94 30.97 -6.53
N ARG A 342 -1.21 29.94 -6.96
CA ARG A 342 -1.39 29.28 -8.26
C ARG A 342 -1.29 27.76 -8.13
N MET A 343 -2.08 27.02 -8.92
CA MET A 343 -2.02 25.56 -9.03
C MET A 343 -1.89 25.15 -10.49
N TRP A 344 -0.94 24.28 -10.79
CA TRP A 344 -0.68 23.80 -12.13
C TRP A 344 -0.60 22.28 -12.19
N ILE A 345 -1.13 21.72 -13.28
CA ILE A 345 -0.70 20.41 -13.79
C ILE A 345 0.37 20.69 -14.84
N TYR A 346 1.54 20.13 -14.68
CA TYR A 346 2.54 20.15 -15.73
C TYR A 346 2.48 18.84 -16.51
N SER A 347 2.03 18.89 -17.75
CA SER A 347 2.02 17.76 -18.67
C SER A 347 3.41 17.53 -19.25
N LEU A 348 4.09 16.49 -18.81
CA LEU A 348 5.37 16.04 -19.42
C LEU A 348 5.16 15.49 -20.84
N TYR A 349 3.92 15.14 -21.20
CA TYR A 349 3.60 14.72 -22.55
C TYR A 349 3.54 15.91 -23.53
N LEU A 350 2.84 16.99 -23.16
CA LEU A 350 2.72 18.21 -23.99
C LEU A 350 3.91 19.16 -23.78
N ASN A 351 4.63 19.08 -22.66
CA ASN A 351 5.59 20.05 -22.13
C ASN A 351 4.96 21.42 -21.86
N GLU A 352 3.76 21.43 -21.29
CA GLU A 352 2.98 22.63 -21.01
C GLU A 352 2.44 22.64 -19.58
N SER A 353 2.27 23.85 -19.04
CA SER A 353 1.63 24.10 -17.75
C SER A 353 0.15 24.36 -17.96
N ILE A 354 -0.71 23.58 -17.34
CA ILE A 354 -2.16 23.69 -17.39
C ILE A 354 -2.62 24.29 -16.06
N VAL A 355 -3.26 25.46 -16.12
CA VAL A 355 -3.75 26.17 -14.93
C VAL A 355 -4.99 25.47 -14.39
N ILE A 356 -5.03 25.29 -13.06
CA ILE A 356 -6.25 24.90 -12.36
C ILE A 356 -6.82 26.14 -11.67
N GLU A 357 -8.00 26.53 -12.10
CA GLU A 357 -8.76 27.59 -11.45
C GLU A 357 -9.22 27.17 -10.06
N LYS A 358 -9.32 28.18 -9.14
CA LYS A 358 -9.65 27.96 -7.74
C LYS A 358 -11.12 27.59 -7.54
#